data_bce5c9ca06a5c0a24eaaa4f43ddc331f
#
_entry.id   bce5c9ca06a5c0a24eaaa4f43ddc331f
#
_cell.length_a   1.000
_cell.length_b   1.000
_cell.length_c   1.000
_cell.angle_alpha   90.00
_cell.angle_beta   90.00
_cell.angle_gamma   90.00
#
_symmetry.space_group_name_H-M   'P 1'
#
loop_
_entity.id
_entity.type
_entity.pdbx_description
1 polymer ?
#
loop_
_entity_poly.entity_id
_entity_poly.type
_entity_poly.pdbx_seq_one_letter_code
_entity_poly.pdbx_strand_id
1 'polypeptide(L)'
;MEIRPMQWGDIDNGLLKVLSNLSKVVKIPLAHRQKIWSALASREDSILVAEEEGKIIGTATLIITWKYLRGGVKSGRISDVATHPKHEGKGIGSKLVQALIEVARSKGCYKITLSCSEENRPWYERFGFRQHEVAMRLDL
;
A
#
# COMPACT_ATOMS: atom_id res chain seq x y z
N MET A 1 2.26 -16.69 8.77
CA MET A 1 1.90 -15.48 8.00
C MET A 1 2.84 -15.36 6.81
N GLU A 2 2.29 -15.07 5.67
CA GLU A 2 3.03 -14.87 4.43
C GLU A 2 2.74 -13.48 3.87
N ILE A 3 3.78 -12.79 3.40
CA ILE A 3 3.64 -11.54 2.64
C ILE A 3 3.92 -11.86 1.18
N ARG A 4 2.98 -11.52 0.33
CA ARG A 4 3.02 -11.82 -1.10
C ARG A 4 2.27 -10.77 -1.92
N PRO A 5 2.50 -10.73 -3.25
CA PRO A 5 1.67 -9.89 -4.13
C PRO A 5 0.19 -10.28 -4.04
N MET A 6 -0.66 -9.28 -4.18
CA MET A 6 -2.11 -9.45 -4.21
C MET A 6 -2.52 -10.31 -5.41
N GLN A 7 -3.49 -11.19 -5.20
CA GLN A 7 -4.13 -11.99 -6.22
C GLN A 7 -5.61 -11.62 -6.35
N TRP A 8 -6.21 -11.94 -7.48
CA TRP A 8 -7.62 -11.60 -7.75
C TRP A 8 -8.58 -12.07 -6.65
N GLY A 9 -8.39 -13.30 -6.17
CA GLY A 9 -9.25 -13.89 -5.15
C GLY A 9 -9.19 -13.21 -3.79
N ASP A 10 -8.14 -12.42 -3.53
CA ASP A 10 -7.97 -11.74 -2.25
C ASP A 10 -9.04 -10.69 -1.99
N ILE A 11 -9.64 -10.14 -3.06
CA ILE A 11 -10.72 -9.14 -2.96
C ILE A 11 -11.85 -9.68 -2.09
N ASP A 12 -12.24 -10.94 -2.30
CA ASP A 12 -13.31 -11.60 -1.55
C ASP A 12 -12.81 -12.37 -0.33
N ASN A 13 -11.50 -12.45 -0.14
CA ASN A 13 -10.90 -13.25 0.92
C ASN A 13 -10.29 -12.42 2.05
N GLY A 14 -10.90 -11.29 2.37
CA GLY A 14 -10.53 -10.47 3.51
C GLY A 14 -9.96 -9.10 3.17
N LEU A 15 -9.51 -8.84 1.92
CA LEU A 15 -8.88 -7.58 1.54
C LEU A 15 -9.80 -6.37 1.81
N LEU A 16 -11.05 -6.44 1.38
CA LEU A 16 -11.98 -5.33 1.58
C LEU A 16 -12.25 -5.07 3.06
N LYS A 17 -12.29 -6.12 3.87
CA LYS A 17 -12.44 -5.98 5.32
C LYS A 17 -11.24 -5.26 5.94
N VAL A 18 -10.03 -5.56 5.50
CA VAL A 18 -8.81 -4.88 5.93
C VAL A 18 -8.85 -3.41 5.53
N LEU A 19 -9.20 -3.12 4.28
CA LEU A 19 -9.29 -1.75 3.76
C LEU A 19 -10.37 -0.91 4.44
N SER A 20 -11.39 -1.54 5.03
CA SER A 20 -12.46 -0.84 5.75
C SER A 20 -11.94 -0.04 6.95
N ASN A 21 -10.72 -0.31 7.43
CA ASN A 21 -10.06 0.49 8.45
C ASN A 21 -9.62 1.87 7.96
N LEU A 22 -9.47 2.04 6.66
CA LEU A 22 -8.96 3.30 6.08
C LEU A 22 -10.09 4.19 5.57
N SER A 23 -11.10 3.58 4.98
CA SER A 23 -12.18 4.32 4.34
C SER A 23 -13.39 3.40 4.14
N LYS A 24 -14.51 3.99 3.75
CA LYS A 24 -15.73 3.25 3.47
C LYS A 24 -15.50 2.26 2.35
N VAL A 25 -15.89 1.01 2.60
CA VAL A 25 -15.85 -0.07 1.61
C VAL A 25 -17.27 -0.55 1.36
N VAL A 26 -17.66 -0.62 0.10
CA VAL A 26 -18.94 -1.16 -0.36
C VAL A 26 -18.68 -2.24 -1.39
N LYS A 27 -19.68 -3.07 -1.67
CA LYS A 27 -19.60 -4.10 -2.70
C LYS A 27 -19.25 -3.46 -4.05
N ILE A 28 -18.23 -4.02 -4.72
CA ILE A 28 -17.80 -3.58 -6.05
C ILE A 28 -18.37 -4.56 -7.08
N PRO A 29 -19.17 -4.09 -8.08
CA PRO A 29 -19.65 -4.97 -9.16
C PRO A 29 -18.49 -5.63 -9.91
N LEU A 30 -18.68 -6.86 -10.36
CA LEU A 30 -17.64 -7.66 -11.02
C LEU A 30 -16.98 -6.92 -12.19
N ALA A 31 -17.77 -6.32 -13.07
CA ALA A 31 -17.24 -5.59 -14.22
C ALA A 31 -16.33 -4.42 -13.79
N HIS A 32 -16.68 -3.75 -12.71
CA HIS A 32 -15.86 -2.65 -12.19
C HIS A 32 -14.58 -3.15 -11.52
N ARG A 33 -14.64 -4.28 -10.80
CA ARG A 33 -13.43 -4.93 -10.26
C ARG A 33 -12.45 -5.29 -11.38
N GLN A 34 -12.95 -5.83 -12.47
CA GLN A 34 -12.12 -6.19 -13.64
C GLN A 34 -11.44 -4.97 -14.24
N LYS A 35 -12.15 -3.84 -14.32
CA LYS A 35 -11.61 -2.58 -14.82
C LYS A 35 -10.47 -2.07 -13.91
N ILE A 36 -10.68 -2.09 -12.59
CA ILE A 36 -9.65 -1.70 -11.62
C ILE A 36 -8.43 -2.63 -11.74
N TRP A 37 -8.66 -3.94 -11.77
CA TRP A 37 -7.60 -4.93 -11.89
C TRP A 37 -6.74 -4.71 -13.13
N SER A 38 -7.37 -4.50 -14.29
CA SER A 38 -6.67 -4.26 -15.55
C SER A 38 -5.86 -2.96 -15.50
N ALA A 39 -6.42 -1.91 -14.91
CA ALA A 39 -5.73 -0.63 -14.74
C ALA A 39 -4.49 -0.77 -13.86
N LEU A 40 -4.58 -1.50 -12.76
CA LEU A 40 -3.46 -1.75 -11.86
C LEU A 40 -2.41 -2.67 -12.48
N ALA A 41 -2.83 -3.70 -13.21
CA ALA A 41 -1.93 -4.65 -13.85
C ALA A 41 -1.07 -4.03 -14.96
N SER A 42 -1.50 -2.92 -15.55
CA SER A 42 -0.74 -2.20 -16.58
C SER A 42 0.37 -1.30 -16.01
N ARG A 43 0.47 -1.19 -14.68
CA ARG A 43 1.42 -0.31 -13.98
C ARG A 43 2.50 -1.14 -13.29
N GLU A 44 3.59 -0.48 -12.90
CA GLU A 44 4.64 -1.09 -12.08
C GLU A 44 4.31 -1.14 -10.59
N ASP A 45 3.12 -0.71 -10.20
CA ASP A 45 2.69 -0.66 -8.81
C ASP A 45 2.70 -2.05 -8.18
N SER A 46 2.94 -2.10 -6.89
CA SER A 46 2.92 -3.34 -6.12
C SER A 46 1.90 -3.23 -4.99
N ILE A 47 0.94 -4.13 -4.96
CA ILE A 47 0.04 -4.29 -3.83
C ILE A 47 0.45 -5.58 -3.12
N LEU A 48 0.92 -5.46 -1.89
CA LEU A 48 1.28 -6.60 -1.06
C LEU A 48 0.15 -6.88 -0.07
N VAL A 49 -0.05 -8.15 0.20
CA VAL A 49 -0.97 -8.62 1.23
C VAL A 49 -0.25 -9.49 2.24
N ALA A 50 -0.74 -9.47 3.45
CA ALA A 50 -0.34 -10.42 4.49
C ALA A 50 -1.44 -11.44 4.65
N GLU A 51 -1.11 -12.71 4.47
CA GLU A 51 -2.05 -13.84 4.56
C GLU A 51 -1.70 -14.70 5.77
N GLU A 52 -2.71 -15.08 6.52
CA GLU A 52 -2.60 -16.00 7.64
C GLU A 52 -3.81 -16.93 7.65
N GLU A 53 -3.54 -18.23 7.71
CA GLU A 53 -4.60 -19.27 7.70
C GLU A 53 -5.60 -19.09 6.56
N GLY A 54 -5.09 -18.73 5.38
CA GLY A 54 -5.92 -18.57 4.18
C GLY A 54 -6.72 -17.27 4.12
N LYS A 55 -6.50 -16.32 5.03
CA LYS A 55 -7.21 -15.03 5.05
C LYS A 55 -6.25 -13.86 4.96
N ILE A 56 -6.69 -12.81 4.27
CA ILE A 56 -5.94 -11.56 4.21
C ILE A 56 -6.17 -10.78 5.50
N ILE A 57 -5.06 -10.45 6.16
CA ILE A 57 -5.07 -9.74 7.44
C ILE A 57 -4.34 -8.39 7.39
N GLY A 58 -3.71 -8.08 6.28
CA GLY A 58 -3.04 -6.78 6.07
C GLY A 58 -2.77 -6.52 4.61
N THR A 59 -2.55 -5.25 4.26
CA THR A 59 -2.17 -4.82 2.92
C THR A 59 -1.38 -3.53 2.96
N ALA A 60 -0.60 -3.29 1.91
CA ALA A 60 0.06 -2.01 1.64
C ALA A 60 0.35 -1.90 0.15
N THR A 61 0.32 -0.67 -0.37
CA THR A 61 0.50 -0.40 -1.80
C THR A 61 1.71 0.49 -2.03
N LEU A 62 2.50 0.16 -3.04
CA LEU A 62 3.58 1.00 -3.57
C LEU A 62 3.18 1.45 -4.98
N ILE A 63 3.08 2.76 -5.17
CA ILE A 63 2.78 3.39 -6.46
C ILE A 63 4.09 3.88 -7.05
N ILE A 64 4.37 3.54 -8.31
CA ILE A 64 5.58 3.95 -9.03
C ILE A 64 5.22 5.06 -10.02
N THR A 65 5.97 6.16 -9.95
CA THR A 65 5.82 7.29 -10.86
C THR A 65 7.13 7.55 -11.58
N TRP A 66 7.10 7.54 -12.92
CA TRP A 66 8.22 7.94 -13.75
C TRP A 66 8.26 9.46 -13.90
N LYS A 67 9.45 10.04 -13.84
CA LYS A 67 9.66 11.49 -13.92
C LYS A 67 10.82 11.84 -14.83
N TYR A 68 10.67 12.92 -15.55
CA TYR A 68 11.77 13.48 -16.37
C TYR A 68 12.82 14.20 -15.52
N LEU A 69 12.54 14.48 -14.27
CA LEU A 69 13.49 15.14 -13.34
C LEU A 69 14.76 14.30 -13.17
N ARG A 70 15.85 14.94 -12.77
CA ARG A 70 17.12 14.32 -12.36
C ARG A 70 17.71 13.37 -13.42
N GLY A 71 17.49 13.65 -14.72
CA GLY A 71 17.95 12.78 -15.79
C GLY A 71 17.06 11.58 -16.09
N GLY A 72 15.87 11.56 -15.53
CA GLY A 72 14.91 10.46 -15.69
C GLY A 72 14.98 9.47 -14.52
N VAL A 73 14.00 9.53 -13.63
CA VAL A 73 13.97 8.73 -12.40
C VAL A 73 12.60 8.13 -12.14
N LYS A 74 12.56 7.14 -11.25
CA LYS A 74 11.35 6.64 -10.64
C LYS A 74 11.24 7.12 -9.20
N SER A 75 10.01 7.44 -8.79
CA SER A 75 9.66 7.76 -7.42
C SER A 75 8.62 6.77 -6.93
N GLY A 76 8.73 6.30 -5.70
CA GLY A 76 7.74 5.44 -5.04
C GLY A 76 6.87 6.24 -4.09
N ARG A 77 5.62 5.80 -3.94
CA ARG A 77 4.71 6.32 -2.92
C ARG A 77 4.00 5.16 -2.25
N ILE A 78 4.10 5.09 -0.93
CA ILE A 78 3.38 4.10 -0.13
C ILE A 78 2.01 4.67 0.24
N SER A 79 0.98 3.87 0.05
CA SER A 79 -0.39 4.22 0.41
C SER A 79 -1.17 2.98 0.87
N ASP A 80 -2.36 3.22 1.42
CA ASP A 80 -3.30 2.17 1.82
C ASP A 80 -2.68 1.08 2.71
N VAL A 81 -1.87 1.50 3.68
CA VAL A 81 -1.32 0.60 4.69
C VAL A 81 -2.39 0.31 5.73
N ALA A 82 -2.81 -0.94 5.81
CA ALA A 82 -3.90 -1.33 6.69
C ALA A 82 -3.69 -2.74 7.25
N THR A 83 -4.15 -2.93 8.48
CA THR A 83 -4.15 -4.24 9.16
C THR A 83 -5.56 -4.51 9.68
N HIS A 84 -5.99 -5.76 9.61
CA HIS A 84 -7.27 -6.16 10.18
C HIS A 84 -7.29 -5.83 11.69
N PRO A 85 -8.40 -5.25 12.24
CA PRO A 85 -8.44 -4.81 13.64
C PRO A 85 -8.02 -5.86 14.66
N LYS A 86 -8.38 -7.11 14.43
CA LYS A 86 -8.03 -8.21 15.34
C LYS A 86 -6.55 -8.60 15.29
N HIS A 87 -5.81 -8.09 14.34
CA HIS A 87 -4.39 -8.40 14.12
C HIS A 87 -3.47 -7.20 14.32
N GLU A 88 -4.00 -6.06 14.76
CA GLU A 88 -3.20 -4.88 15.09
C GLU A 88 -2.23 -5.17 16.24
N GLY A 89 -1.12 -4.45 16.23
CA GLY A 89 -0.09 -4.60 17.28
C GLY A 89 0.80 -5.82 17.14
N LYS A 90 0.65 -6.62 16.07
CA LYS A 90 1.44 -7.83 15.82
C LYS A 90 2.60 -7.63 14.85
N GLY A 91 2.87 -6.38 14.44
CA GLY A 91 3.97 -6.06 13.53
C GLY A 91 3.69 -6.34 12.06
N ILE A 92 2.44 -6.61 11.67
CA ILE A 92 2.08 -6.91 10.28
C ILE A 92 2.31 -5.72 9.37
N GLY A 93 1.84 -4.53 9.77
CA GLY A 93 2.06 -3.29 9.02
C GLY A 93 3.54 -2.98 8.84
N SER A 94 4.34 -3.20 9.87
CA SER A 94 5.80 -3.00 9.79
C SER A 94 6.45 -3.91 8.75
N LYS A 95 6.08 -5.18 8.72
CA LYS A 95 6.60 -6.13 7.74
C LYS A 95 6.19 -5.76 6.31
N LEU A 96 4.95 -5.30 6.13
CA LEU A 96 4.46 -4.85 4.83
C LEU A 96 5.22 -3.62 4.34
N VAL A 97 5.41 -2.62 5.19
CA VAL A 97 6.16 -1.40 4.83
C VAL A 97 7.61 -1.73 4.51
N GLN A 98 8.27 -2.55 5.32
CA GLN A 98 9.65 -2.99 5.04
C GLN A 98 9.75 -3.72 3.71
N ALA A 99 8.81 -4.61 3.41
CA ALA A 99 8.79 -5.32 2.14
C ALA A 99 8.63 -4.35 0.96
N LEU A 100 7.76 -3.34 1.06
CA LEU A 100 7.61 -2.33 0.01
C LEU A 100 8.84 -1.46 -0.16
N ILE A 101 9.56 -1.13 0.91
CA ILE A 101 10.83 -0.40 0.82
C ILE A 101 11.84 -1.21 0.00
N GLU A 102 11.94 -2.51 0.23
CA GLU A 102 12.84 -3.37 -0.53
C GLU A 102 12.40 -3.50 -2.00
N VAL A 103 11.09 -3.59 -2.26
CA VAL A 103 10.56 -3.57 -3.63
C VAL A 103 10.95 -2.27 -4.34
N ALA A 104 10.78 -1.12 -3.68
CA ALA A 104 11.15 0.17 -4.26
C ALA A 104 12.65 0.26 -4.57
N ARG A 105 13.51 -0.25 -3.69
CA ARG A 105 14.94 -0.32 -3.95
C ARG A 105 15.26 -1.18 -5.16
N SER A 106 14.67 -2.36 -5.24
CA SER A 106 14.89 -3.28 -6.35
C SER A 106 14.43 -2.72 -7.69
N LYS A 107 13.41 -1.87 -7.68
CA LYS A 107 12.90 -1.19 -8.86
C LYS A 107 13.66 0.09 -9.22
N GLY A 108 14.62 0.50 -8.43
CA GLY A 108 15.45 1.67 -8.69
C GLY A 108 14.79 3.02 -8.36
N CYS A 109 13.83 3.04 -7.45
CA CYS A 109 13.26 4.30 -6.96
C CYS A 109 14.31 5.10 -6.21
N TYR A 110 14.40 6.43 -6.47
CA TYR A 110 15.36 7.27 -5.77
C TYR A 110 14.84 7.78 -4.42
N LYS A 111 13.53 7.73 -4.23
CA LYS A 111 12.88 8.07 -2.96
C LYS A 111 11.54 7.37 -2.81
N ILE A 112 11.04 7.34 -1.59
CA ILE A 112 9.68 6.92 -1.27
C ILE A 112 9.04 8.04 -0.47
N THR A 113 7.83 8.43 -0.84
CA THR A 113 7.00 9.37 -0.08
C THR A 113 5.76 8.69 0.44
N LEU A 114 5.14 9.27 1.45
CA LEU A 114 3.84 8.89 1.96
C LEU A 114 3.20 10.05 2.71
N SER A 115 1.89 9.96 2.92
CA SER A 115 1.18 10.87 3.81
C SER A 115 0.65 10.08 4.99
N CYS A 116 0.73 10.67 6.17
CA CYS A 116 0.20 10.06 7.39
C CYS A 116 -0.32 11.15 8.34
N SER A 117 -1.08 10.73 9.35
CA SER A 117 -1.47 11.62 10.43
C SER A 117 -0.27 11.95 11.33
N GLU A 118 -0.36 13.07 12.06
CA GLU A 118 0.64 13.41 13.07
C GLU A 118 0.82 12.28 14.10
N GLU A 119 -0.27 11.60 14.45
CA GLU A 119 -0.25 10.48 15.38
C GLU A 119 0.60 9.30 14.87
N ASN A 120 0.54 9.04 13.57
CA ASN A 120 1.27 7.93 12.94
C ASN A 120 2.70 8.29 12.50
N ARG A 121 3.06 9.57 12.52
CA ARG A 121 4.38 10.02 12.10
C ARG A 121 5.52 9.29 12.82
N PRO A 122 5.53 9.15 14.15
CA PRO A 122 6.62 8.44 14.83
C PRO A 122 6.76 6.98 14.37
N TRP A 123 5.64 6.35 14.03
CA TRP A 123 5.66 4.98 13.54
C TRP A 123 6.40 4.85 12.20
N TYR A 124 6.18 5.80 11.28
CA TYR A 124 6.89 5.83 10.01
C TYR A 124 8.35 6.28 10.15
N GLU A 125 8.65 7.17 11.10
CA GLU A 125 10.03 7.59 11.37
C GLU A 125 10.93 6.42 11.77
N ARG A 126 10.37 5.38 12.35
CA ARG A 126 11.10 4.15 12.70
C ARG A 126 11.73 3.45 11.48
N PHE A 127 11.19 3.65 10.28
CA PHE A 127 11.73 3.09 9.03
C PHE A 127 12.73 4.01 8.34
N GLY A 128 12.98 5.20 8.88
CA GLY A 128 13.86 6.20 8.30
C GLY A 128 13.14 7.30 7.54
N PHE A 129 11.81 7.32 7.52
CA PHE A 129 11.06 8.44 6.96
C PHE A 129 11.24 9.67 7.84
N ARG A 130 11.23 10.84 7.20
CA ARG A 130 11.26 12.14 7.87
C ARG A 130 10.14 13.00 7.32
N GLN A 131 9.65 13.91 8.13
CA GLN A 131 8.66 14.89 7.65
C GLN A 131 9.27 15.71 6.51
N HIS A 132 8.52 15.89 5.44
CA HIS A 132 8.99 16.54 4.23
C HIS A 132 8.02 17.64 3.81
N GLU A 133 7.04 17.38 3.03
CA GLU A 133 6.12 18.37 2.48
C GLU A 133 4.81 18.43 3.27
N VAL A 134 3.93 19.34 2.90
CA VAL A 134 2.58 19.43 3.45
C VAL A 134 1.62 18.73 2.49
N ALA A 135 0.86 17.76 2.99
CA ALA A 135 -0.17 17.09 2.22
C ALA A 135 -1.40 18.01 2.09
N MET A 136 -1.93 18.11 0.90
CA MET A 136 -3.15 18.89 0.61
C MET A 136 -4.15 18.03 -0.14
N ARG A 137 -5.44 18.29 0.05
CA ARG A 137 -6.53 17.51 -0.53
C ARG A 137 -7.64 18.42 -1.05
N LEU A 138 -8.14 18.11 -2.23
CA LEU A 138 -9.36 18.69 -2.78
C LEU A 138 -10.31 17.54 -3.13
N ASP A 139 -11.49 17.56 -2.56
CA ASP A 139 -12.53 16.58 -2.90
C ASP A 139 -13.29 17.06 -4.13
N LEU A 140 -13.55 16.13 -5.05
CA LEU A 140 -14.21 16.40 -6.33
C LEU A 140 -15.66 15.87 -6.33
#